data_44535d95d4acca0549d4577b6d0f7cf4
#
_entry.id   44535d95d4acca0549d4577b6d0f7cf4
#
_cell.length_a   1.000
_cell.length_b   1.000
_cell.length_c   1.000
_cell.angle_alpha   90.00
_cell.angle_beta   90.00
_cell.angle_gamma   90.00
#
_symmetry.space_group_name_H-M   'P 1'
#
loop_
_entity.id
_entity.type
_entity.pdbx_description
1 polymer ?
#
loop_
_entity_poly.entity_id
_entity_poly.type
_entity_poly.pdbx_seq_one_letter_code
_entity_poly.pdbx_strand_id
1 'polypeptide(L)'
;MERWNHKSSSTAVLTVLALIAFAGNSIFCRLALGEFTIDPASYTAARLISGAITLWVIARLVRGSSSAKSGGGWISAAMLFLYALAFSVAYVSLSAGTGALILFASVQIAMITVGLYDGERPDVLEWLGLCIAIVGLIYLVSPGITAPSPFGSALMAIAGIAWGIYSLRGRGTTDPVGATADNFLRTVPFALAVVFLWSSRLTVSPMGLLWAVLSGSITSGLGYVLWYAALRGLTATRAATVQLSVPVLAALGGVVVLSEAITLRLIISAVVILSGVALAVAHHKTVADRQESIPRVAHGSIKD
;
A
#
# COMPACT_ATOMS: atom_id res chain seq x y z
N MET A 1 29.80 -12.38 -15.82
CA MET A 1 28.40 -12.24 -16.33
C MET A 1 27.37 -12.99 -15.50
N GLU A 2 27.63 -14.18 -14.96
CA GLU A 2 26.66 -14.97 -14.18
C GLU A 2 26.18 -14.35 -12.86
N ARG A 3 27.01 -13.61 -12.11
CA ARG A 3 26.59 -12.96 -10.86
C ARG A 3 25.55 -11.84 -11.04
N TRP A 4 25.49 -11.20 -12.19
CA TRP A 4 24.52 -10.17 -12.51
C TRP A 4 23.15 -10.75 -12.80
N ASN A 5 23.12 -11.91 -13.46
CA ASN A 5 21.85 -12.59 -13.80
C ASN A 5 21.12 -13.11 -12.54
N HIS A 6 21.86 -13.66 -11.56
CA HIS A 6 21.28 -14.18 -10.31
C HIS A 6 20.66 -13.09 -9.42
N LYS A 7 21.26 -11.89 -9.34
CA LYS A 7 20.68 -10.77 -8.56
C LYS A 7 19.41 -10.20 -9.20
N SER A 8 19.37 -10.11 -10.51
CA SER A 8 18.20 -9.60 -11.25
C SER A 8 17.01 -10.55 -11.16
N SER A 9 17.22 -11.86 -11.31
CA SER A 9 16.15 -12.85 -11.18
C SER A 9 15.59 -12.93 -9.76
N SER A 10 16.43 -12.83 -8.73
CA SER A 10 16.01 -12.78 -7.33
C SER A 10 15.14 -11.56 -7.04
N THR A 11 15.51 -10.37 -7.52
CA THR A 11 14.72 -9.14 -7.35
C THR A 11 13.35 -9.26 -8.03
N ALA A 12 13.30 -9.82 -9.25
CA ALA A 12 12.05 -10.01 -9.97
C ALA A 12 11.09 -10.96 -9.22
N VAL A 13 11.60 -12.10 -8.72
CA VAL A 13 10.80 -13.05 -7.93
C VAL A 13 10.27 -12.40 -6.65
N LEU A 14 11.12 -11.71 -5.89
CA LEU A 14 10.71 -11.00 -4.66
C LEU A 14 9.64 -9.96 -4.96
N THR A 15 9.79 -9.21 -6.06
CA THR A 15 8.81 -8.21 -6.51
C THR A 15 7.47 -8.86 -6.80
N VAL A 16 7.43 -9.91 -7.62
CA VAL A 16 6.19 -10.62 -7.97
C VAL A 16 5.50 -11.16 -6.73
N LEU A 17 6.23 -11.82 -5.83
CA LEU A 17 5.67 -12.35 -4.59
C LEU A 17 5.10 -11.25 -3.69
N ALA A 18 5.78 -10.10 -3.58
CA ALA A 18 5.28 -8.96 -2.82
C ALA A 18 4.00 -8.36 -3.42
N LEU A 19 3.93 -8.23 -4.76
CA LEU A 19 2.73 -7.72 -5.45
C LEU A 19 1.54 -8.68 -5.31
N ILE A 20 1.78 -9.99 -5.37
CA ILE A 20 0.76 -11.01 -5.10
C ILE A 20 0.28 -10.91 -3.64
N ALA A 21 1.19 -10.71 -2.68
CA ALA A 21 0.84 -10.52 -1.29
C ALA A 21 -0.04 -9.26 -1.11
N PHE A 22 0.29 -8.14 -1.75
CA PHE A 22 -0.51 -6.91 -1.67
C PHE A 22 -1.90 -7.09 -2.29
N ALA A 23 -2.01 -7.75 -3.43
CA ALA A 23 -3.29 -8.09 -4.02
C ALA A 23 -4.08 -9.08 -3.15
N GLY A 24 -3.40 -10.10 -2.60
CA GLY A 24 -3.97 -11.08 -1.69
C GLY A 24 -4.56 -10.46 -0.42
N ASN A 25 -4.02 -9.32 0.03
CA ASN A 25 -4.59 -8.59 1.16
C ASN A 25 -6.04 -8.14 0.89
N SER A 26 -6.33 -7.65 -0.32
CA SER A 26 -7.70 -7.30 -0.74
C SER A 26 -8.60 -8.54 -0.82
N ILE A 27 -8.07 -9.66 -1.32
CA ILE A 27 -8.81 -10.92 -1.46
C ILE A 27 -9.16 -11.49 -0.09
N PHE A 28 -8.21 -11.62 0.84
CA PHE A 28 -8.48 -12.13 2.18
C PHE A 28 -9.45 -11.25 2.96
N CYS A 29 -9.35 -9.92 2.78
CA CYS A 29 -10.27 -8.99 3.38
C CYS A 29 -11.70 -9.21 2.85
N ARG A 30 -11.88 -9.40 1.55
CA ARG A 30 -13.18 -9.68 0.93
C ARG A 30 -13.74 -11.05 1.34
N LEU A 31 -12.91 -12.09 1.38
CA LEU A 31 -13.31 -13.42 1.87
C LEU A 31 -13.86 -13.37 3.31
N ALA A 32 -13.20 -12.57 4.16
CA ALA A 32 -13.60 -12.43 5.55
C ALA A 32 -14.87 -11.57 5.73
N LEU A 33 -14.92 -10.41 5.06
CA LEU A 33 -15.92 -9.38 5.32
C LEU A 33 -17.10 -9.42 4.34
N GLY A 34 -16.89 -9.88 3.10
CA GLY A 34 -17.94 -9.96 2.08
C GLY A 34 -19.06 -10.95 2.43
N GLU A 35 -18.73 -12.01 3.14
CA GLU A 35 -19.68 -13.01 3.64
C GLU A 35 -20.10 -12.77 5.10
N PHE A 36 -19.74 -11.63 5.69
CA PHE A 36 -20.01 -11.26 7.08
C PHE A 36 -19.55 -12.31 8.10
N THR A 37 -18.49 -13.07 7.78
CA THR A 37 -17.97 -14.12 8.67
C THR A 37 -17.21 -13.56 9.86
N ILE A 38 -16.79 -12.30 9.79
CA ILE A 38 -16.16 -11.53 10.87
C ILE A 38 -16.55 -10.06 10.72
N ASP A 39 -16.66 -9.33 11.82
CA ASP A 39 -16.87 -7.87 11.77
C ASP A 39 -15.56 -7.13 11.46
N PRO A 40 -15.64 -5.89 10.90
CA PRO A 40 -14.43 -5.13 10.49
C PRO A 40 -13.48 -4.79 11.63
N ALA A 41 -13.99 -4.61 12.86
CA ALA A 41 -13.16 -4.29 14.03
C ALA A 41 -12.32 -5.50 14.44
N SER A 42 -12.96 -6.67 14.58
CA SER A 42 -12.30 -7.95 14.88
C SER A 42 -11.32 -8.35 13.80
N TYR A 43 -11.71 -8.19 12.51
CA TYR A 43 -10.81 -8.45 11.38
C TYR A 43 -9.56 -7.57 11.44
N THR A 44 -9.74 -6.27 11.64
CA THR A 44 -8.63 -5.32 11.72
C THR A 44 -7.69 -5.65 12.89
N ALA A 45 -8.24 -5.97 14.05
CA ALA A 45 -7.45 -6.33 15.21
C ALA A 45 -6.67 -7.64 14.99
N ALA A 46 -7.32 -8.69 14.52
CA ALA A 46 -6.67 -9.97 14.23
C ALA A 46 -5.56 -9.83 13.17
N ARG A 47 -5.81 -9.06 12.11
CA ARG A 47 -4.81 -8.74 11.08
C ARG A 47 -3.61 -7.99 11.64
N LEU A 48 -3.82 -6.93 12.41
CA LEU A 48 -2.74 -6.10 12.96
C LEU A 48 -1.93 -6.88 14.01
N ILE A 49 -2.58 -7.65 14.87
CA ILE A 49 -1.92 -8.44 15.91
C ILE A 49 -1.10 -9.58 15.28
N SER A 50 -1.67 -10.34 14.34
CA SER A 50 -0.96 -11.42 13.67
C SER A 50 0.21 -10.89 12.82
N GLY A 51 0.03 -9.75 12.15
CA GLY A 51 1.10 -9.04 11.45
C GLY A 51 2.21 -8.57 12.39
N ALA A 52 1.84 -8.01 13.56
CA ALA A 52 2.79 -7.60 14.60
C ALA A 52 3.63 -8.78 15.10
N ILE A 53 2.99 -9.89 15.41
CA ILE A 53 3.68 -11.12 15.86
C ILE A 53 4.63 -11.62 14.79
N THR A 54 4.16 -11.75 13.55
CA THR A 54 4.97 -12.24 12.41
C THR A 54 6.18 -11.34 12.18
N LEU A 55 5.99 -10.04 12.11
CA LEU A 55 7.07 -9.08 11.89
C LEU A 55 8.04 -9.03 13.08
N TRP A 56 7.54 -9.14 14.30
CA TRP A 56 8.37 -9.21 15.49
C TRP A 56 9.27 -10.45 15.48
N VAL A 57 8.72 -11.63 15.15
CA VAL A 57 9.48 -12.87 15.00
C VAL A 57 10.55 -12.72 13.92
N ILE A 58 10.20 -12.25 12.74
CA ILE A 58 11.14 -12.05 11.64
C ILE A 58 12.24 -11.05 12.02
N ALA A 59 11.86 -9.91 12.61
CA ALA A 59 12.82 -8.91 13.05
C ALA A 59 13.82 -9.46 14.07
N ARG A 60 13.36 -10.31 15.00
CA ARG A 60 14.23 -11.01 15.96
C ARG A 60 15.17 -12.01 15.31
N LEU A 61 14.68 -12.80 14.35
CA LEU A 61 15.49 -13.78 13.63
C LEU A 61 16.57 -13.12 12.75
N VAL A 62 16.22 -11.98 12.10
CA VAL A 62 17.14 -11.26 11.20
C VAL A 62 18.17 -10.43 11.97
N ARG A 63 17.78 -9.80 13.07
CA ARG A 63 18.65 -8.88 13.84
C ARG A 63 19.49 -9.56 14.91
N GLY A 64 19.12 -10.76 15.35
CA GLY A 64 19.70 -11.35 16.54
C GLY A 64 19.47 -10.47 17.78
N SER A 65 20.49 -10.39 18.67
CA SER A 65 20.43 -9.58 19.90
C SER A 65 20.78 -8.10 19.71
N SER A 66 20.90 -7.61 18.47
CA SER A 66 21.25 -6.20 18.22
C SER A 66 20.12 -5.26 18.64
N SER A 67 20.41 -4.40 19.62
CA SER A 67 19.49 -3.37 20.16
C SER A 67 19.47 -2.10 19.29
N ALA A 68 19.43 -2.21 17.97
CA ALA A 68 19.28 -1.05 17.12
C ALA A 68 17.93 -0.36 17.43
N LYS A 69 17.95 0.96 17.68
CA LYS A 69 16.73 1.73 17.89
C LYS A 69 15.81 1.54 16.69
N SER A 70 14.60 1.02 16.92
CA SER A 70 13.61 0.88 15.87
C SER A 70 13.18 2.28 15.40
N GLY A 71 13.09 2.48 14.10
CA GLY A 71 12.66 3.75 13.49
C GLY A 71 11.14 3.96 13.50
N GLY A 72 10.37 3.16 14.25
CA GLY A 72 8.92 3.27 14.35
C GLY A 72 8.46 4.49 15.18
N GLY A 73 7.22 4.95 14.93
CA GLY A 73 6.65 6.11 15.61
C GLY A 73 5.13 6.03 15.76
N TRP A 74 4.59 6.69 16.78
CA TRP A 74 3.15 6.72 17.07
C TRP A 74 2.31 7.29 15.93
N ILE A 75 2.80 8.32 15.22
CA ILE A 75 2.10 8.88 14.05
C ILE A 75 2.05 7.86 12.92
N SER A 76 3.17 7.15 12.65
CA SER A 76 3.21 6.08 11.65
C SER A 76 2.28 4.93 12.03
N ALA A 77 2.25 4.55 13.30
CA ALA A 77 1.31 3.54 13.80
C ALA A 77 -0.15 3.99 13.68
N ALA A 78 -0.47 5.25 13.98
CA ALA A 78 -1.82 5.80 13.83
C ALA A 78 -2.26 5.80 12.35
N MET A 79 -1.37 6.17 11.41
CA MET A 79 -1.66 6.12 9.97
C MET A 79 -1.84 4.68 9.48
N LEU A 80 -1.00 3.75 9.94
CA LEU A 80 -1.14 2.33 9.64
C LEU A 80 -2.46 1.76 10.17
N PHE A 81 -2.84 2.12 11.39
CA PHE A 81 -4.11 1.71 11.98
C PHE A 81 -5.31 2.30 11.23
N LEU A 82 -5.29 3.60 10.93
CA LEU A 82 -6.34 4.28 10.15
C LEU A 82 -6.50 3.63 8.77
N TYR A 83 -5.37 3.36 8.09
CA TYR A 83 -5.39 2.60 6.85
C TYR A 83 -6.08 1.25 7.04
N ALA A 84 -5.66 0.45 8.02
CA ALA A 84 -6.16 -0.91 8.20
C ALA A 84 -7.66 -0.93 8.54
N LEU A 85 -8.13 -0.03 9.40
CA LEU A 85 -9.54 0.04 9.79
C LEU A 85 -10.43 0.54 8.64
N ALA A 86 -10.07 1.67 8.02
CA ALA A 86 -10.84 2.24 6.91
C ALA A 86 -10.91 1.27 5.71
N PHE A 87 -9.80 0.59 5.40
CA PHE A 87 -9.71 -0.46 4.40
C PHE A 87 -10.68 -1.62 4.71
N SER A 88 -10.69 -2.11 5.95
CA SER A 88 -11.56 -3.21 6.34
C SER A 88 -13.04 -2.83 6.23
N VAL A 89 -13.42 -1.66 6.74
CA VAL A 89 -14.82 -1.19 6.66
C VAL A 89 -15.23 -0.97 5.20
N ALA A 90 -14.36 -0.42 4.36
CA ALA A 90 -14.63 -0.20 2.95
C ALA A 90 -14.91 -1.51 2.20
N TYR A 91 -14.16 -2.57 2.49
CA TYR A 91 -14.34 -3.86 1.82
C TYR A 91 -15.58 -4.65 2.22
N VAL A 92 -16.35 -4.20 3.19
CA VAL A 92 -17.71 -4.72 3.40
C VAL A 92 -18.60 -4.50 2.16
N SER A 93 -18.38 -3.38 1.45
CA SER A 93 -19.23 -2.95 0.34
C SER A 93 -18.54 -2.82 -1.03
N LEU A 94 -17.21 -2.84 -1.06
CA LEU A 94 -16.44 -2.70 -2.30
C LEU A 94 -15.95 -4.05 -2.81
N SER A 95 -15.89 -4.23 -4.14
CA SER A 95 -15.18 -5.35 -4.76
C SER A 95 -13.67 -5.21 -4.61
N ALA A 96 -12.95 -6.32 -4.71
CA ALA A 96 -11.50 -6.37 -4.53
C ALA A 96 -10.77 -5.43 -5.52
N GLY A 97 -11.13 -5.48 -6.81
CA GLY A 97 -10.55 -4.64 -7.85
C GLY A 97 -10.88 -3.16 -7.67
N THR A 98 -12.15 -2.83 -7.40
CA THR A 98 -12.60 -1.44 -7.20
C THR A 98 -11.90 -0.82 -5.98
N GLY A 99 -11.88 -1.54 -4.85
CA GLY A 99 -11.21 -1.06 -3.64
C GLY A 99 -9.72 -0.83 -3.86
N ALA A 100 -9.01 -1.78 -4.47
CA ALA A 100 -7.60 -1.62 -4.77
C ALA A 100 -7.31 -0.43 -5.70
N LEU A 101 -8.16 -0.21 -6.72
CA LEU A 101 -8.00 0.91 -7.64
C LEU A 101 -8.18 2.27 -6.95
N ILE A 102 -9.21 2.43 -6.12
CA ILE A 102 -9.43 3.64 -5.31
C ILE A 102 -8.28 3.86 -4.34
N LEU A 103 -7.86 2.80 -3.64
CA LEU A 103 -6.75 2.86 -2.70
C LEU A 103 -5.47 3.41 -3.35
N PHE A 104 -5.02 2.76 -4.43
CA PHE A 104 -3.75 3.12 -5.07
C PHE A 104 -3.81 4.48 -5.77
N ALA A 105 -4.95 4.87 -6.36
CA ALA A 105 -5.14 6.23 -6.86
C ALA A 105 -5.00 7.28 -5.74
N SER A 106 -5.64 7.04 -4.60
CA SER A 106 -5.58 7.95 -3.45
C SER A 106 -4.19 8.00 -2.81
N VAL A 107 -3.45 6.89 -2.80
CA VAL A 107 -2.03 6.86 -2.38
C VAL A 107 -1.20 7.81 -3.25
N GLN A 108 -1.34 7.74 -4.56
CA GLN A 108 -0.57 8.58 -5.48
C GLN A 108 -0.91 10.06 -5.30
N ILE A 109 -2.19 10.40 -5.20
CA ILE A 109 -2.63 11.77 -4.94
C ILE A 109 -2.03 12.28 -3.62
N ALA A 110 -2.09 11.50 -2.56
CA ALA A 110 -1.53 11.89 -1.26
C ALA A 110 -0.01 12.10 -1.34
N MET A 111 0.72 11.20 -2.00
CA MET A 111 2.18 11.28 -2.12
C MET A 111 2.62 12.52 -2.94
N ILE A 112 1.94 12.82 -4.04
CA ILE A 112 2.21 14.01 -4.85
C ILE A 112 1.89 15.27 -4.05
N THR A 113 0.75 15.30 -3.34
CA THR A 113 0.36 16.45 -2.52
C THR A 113 1.39 16.75 -1.44
N VAL A 114 1.90 15.75 -0.74
CA VAL A 114 2.96 15.95 0.27
C VAL A 114 4.25 16.42 -0.40
N GLY A 115 4.64 15.84 -1.54
CA GLY A 115 5.81 16.31 -2.30
C GLY A 115 5.73 17.80 -2.63
N LEU A 116 4.54 18.29 -3.04
CA LEU A 116 4.30 19.73 -3.27
C LEU A 116 4.52 20.57 -2.00
N TYR A 117 4.03 20.12 -0.84
CA TYR A 117 4.27 20.81 0.43
C TYR A 117 5.77 20.82 0.82
N ASP A 118 6.50 19.76 0.48
CA ASP A 118 7.94 19.65 0.72
C ASP A 118 8.77 20.47 -0.30
N GLY A 119 8.10 21.20 -1.22
CA GLY A 119 8.73 22.09 -2.21
C GLY A 119 9.12 21.41 -3.52
N GLU A 120 8.72 20.17 -3.74
CA GLU A 120 8.84 19.52 -5.05
C GLU A 120 8.01 20.31 -6.09
N ARG A 121 8.55 20.47 -7.28
CA ARG A 121 7.86 21.16 -8.38
C ARG A 121 7.57 20.18 -9.52
N PRO A 122 6.38 19.56 -9.52
CA PRO A 122 6.00 18.64 -10.58
C PRO A 122 6.04 19.35 -11.94
N ASP A 123 6.52 18.63 -12.93
CA ASP A 123 6.52 19.04 -14.33
C ASP A 123 5.09 18.97 -14.93
N VAL A 124 4.92 19.53 -16.11
CA VAL A 124 3.64 19.56 -16.84
C VAL A 124 3.09 18.16 -17.07
N LEU A 125 3.94 17.17 -17.36
CA LEU A 125 3.51 15.79 -17.60
C LEU A 125 3.10 15.06 -16.30
N GLU A 126 3.72 15.39 -15.18
CA GLU A 126 3.31 14.89 -13.85
C GLU A 126 1.92 15.43 -13.49
N TRP A 127 1.67 16.73 -13.72
CA TRP A 127 0.35 17.34 -13.55
C TRP A 127 -0.69 16.73 -14.48
N LEU A 128 -0.35 16.52 -15.74
CA LEU A 128 -1.25 15.89 -16.72
C LEU A 128 -1.60 14.46 -16.28
N GLY A 129 -0.61 13.68 -15.85
CA GLY A 129 -0.82 12.32 -15.33
C GLY A 129 -1.73 12.31 -14.10
N LEU A 130 -1.53 13.25 -13.17
CA LEU A 130 -2.38 13.39 -11.99
C LEU A 130 -3.83 13.76 -12.38
N CYS A 131 -4.01 14.71 -13.28
CA CYS A 131 -5.35 15.09 -13.77
C CYS A 131 -6.08 13.92 -14.43
N ILE A 132 -5.39 13.14 -15.27
CA ILE A 132 -5.93 11.93 -15.91
C ILE A 132 -6.37 10.93 -14.83
N ALA A 133 -5.52 10.68 -13.82
CA ALA A 133 -5.84 9.75 -12.74
C ALA A 133 -7.06 10.22 -11.92
N ILE A 134 -7.16 11.51 -11.62
CA ILE A 134 -8.31 12.09 -10.91
C ILE A 134 -9.59 11.96 -11.74
N VAL A 135 -9.55 12.24 -13.04
CA VAL A 135 -10.70 12.09 -13.94
C VAL A 135 -11.18 10.62 -13.96
N GLY A 136 -10.26 9.67 -14.05
CA GLY A 136 -10.59 8.25 -13.99
C GLY A 136 -11.21 7.84 -12.63
N LEU A 137 -10.72 8.39 -11.52
CA LEU A 137 -11.27 8.16 -10.19
C LEU A 137 -12.68 8.76 -10.05
N ILE A 138 -12.89 9.98 -10.52
CA ILE A 138 -14.21 10.63 -10.54
C ILE A 138 -15.19 9.77 -11.36
N TYR A 139 -14.78 9.31 -12.54
CA TYR A 139 -15.62 8.44 -13.37
C TYR A 139 -15.96 7.13 -12.65
N LEU A 140 -14.99 6.50 -11.95
CA LEU A 140 -15.21 5.27 -11.20
C LEU A 140 -16.29 5.44 -10.12
N VAL A 141 -16.24 6.52 -9.36
CA VAL A 141 -17.14 6.75 -8.21
C VAL A 141 -18.40 7.55 -8.58
N SER A 142 -18.51 8.03 -9.82
CA SER A 142 -19.68 8.80 -10.28
C SER A 142 -20.98 7.98 -10.18
N PRO A 143 -22.13 8.60 -9.88
CA PRO A 143 -23.41 7.90 -9.75
C PRO A 143 -23.78 7.07 -10.98
N GLY A 144 -24.46 5.94 -10.78
CA GLY A 144 -24.93 5.05 -11.85
C GLY A 144 -25.15 3.62 -11.37
N ILE A 145 -25.72 2.76 -12.22
CA ILE A 145 -26.13 1.39 -11.87
C ILE A 145 -24.97 0.52 -11.34
N THR A 146 -23.74 0.72 -11.87
CA THR A 146 -22.54 -0.02 -11.46
C THR A 146 -21.62 0.80 -10.58
N ALA A 147 -22.10 1.90 -9.98
CA ALA A 147 -21.31 2.72 -9.09
C ALA A 147 -20.97 1.98 -7.79
N PRO A 148 -19.73 2.07 -7.28
CA PRO A 148 -19.39 1.54 -5.98
C PRO A 148 -20.10 2.34 -4.86
N SER A 149 -20.20 1.73 -3.67
CA SER A 149 -20.74 2.41 -2.49
C SER A 149 -20.00 3.73 -2.23
N PRO A 150 -20.68 4.88 -2.14
CA PRO A 150 -20.04 6.17 -1.87
C PRO A 150 -19.31 6.18 -0.52
N PHE A 151 -19.93 5.61 0.51
CA PHE A 151 -19.33 5.48 1.85
C PHE A 151 -18.09 4.58 1.81
N GLY A 152 -18.18 3.40 1.18
CA GLY A 152 -17.02 2.52 1.00
C GLY A 152 -15.89 3.18 0.21
N SER A 153 -16.23 3.92 -0.86
CA SER A 153 -15.25 4.64 -1.68
C SER A 153 -14.54 5.75 -0.89
N ALA A 154 -15.27 6.52 -0.08
CA ALA A 154 -14.69 7.54 0.78
C ALA A 154 -13.74 6.93 1.83
N LEU A 155 -14.15 5.85 2.49
CA LEU A 155 -13.29 5.14 3.44
C LEU A 155 -12.05 4.56 2.77
N MET A 156 -12.18 4.00 1.57
CA MET A 156 -11.03 3.47 0.84
C MET A 156 -10.07 4.59 0.40
N ALA A 157 -10.58 5.77 0.05
CA ALA A 157 -9.75 6.94 -0.22
C ALA A 157 -9.00 7.41 1.05
N ILE A 158 -9.66 7.46 2.20
CA ILE A 158 -9.02 7.74 3.50
C ILE A 158 -7.92 6.69 3.79
N ALA A 159 -8.19 5.41 3.55
CA ALA A 159 -7.20 4.36 3.69
C ALA A 159 -5.98 4.60 2.78
N GLY A 160 -6.21 5.01 1.52
CA GLY A 160 -5.14 5.34 0.57
C GLY A 160 -4.29 6.53 1.03
N ILE A 161 -4.92 7.60 1.49
CA ILE A 161 -4.22 8.77 2.04
C ILE A 161 -3.37 8.39 3.26
N ALA A 162 -3.96 7.65 4.20
CA ALA A 162 -3.26 7.18 5.40
C ALA A 162 -2.06 6.28 5.05
N TRP A 163 -2.21 5.38 4.08
CA TRP A 163 -1.12 4.53 3.56
C TRP A 163 -0.03 5.35 2.87
N GLY A 164 -0.41 6.37 2.08
CA GLY A 164 0.52 7.30 1.44
C GLY A 164 1.38 8.03 2.46
N ILE A 165 0.77 8.61 3.50
CA ILE A 165 1.46 9.30 4.60
C ILE A 165 2.36 8.31 5.36
N TYR A 166 1.87 7.10 5.69
CA TYR A 166 2.66 6.05 6.33
C TYR A 166 3.90 5.70 5.51
N SER A 167 3.74 5.53 4.19
CA SER A 167 4.82 5.17 3.27
C SER A 167 5.88 6.27 3.16
N LEU A 168 5.46 7.54 3.08
CA LEU A 168 6.36 8.69 3.07
C LEU A 168 7.18 8.80 4.35
N ARG A 169 6.56 8.56 5.50
CA ARG A 169 7.24 8.55 6.80
C ARG A 169 8.25 7.40 6.97
N GLY A 170 8.09 6.33 6.21
CA GLY A 170 9.02 5.20 6.16
C GLY A 170 10.24 5.42 5.25
N ARG A 171 10.25 6.49 4.43
CA ARG A 171 11.38 6.80 3.54
C ARG A 171 12.64 7.09 4.36
N GLY A 172 13.78 6.58 3.89
CA GLY A 172 15.08 6.83 4.53
C GLY A 172 15.34 6.04 5.82
N THR A 173 14.43 5.16 6.23
CA THR A 173 14.64 4.29 7.40
C THR A 173 15.75 3.27 7.11
N THR A 174 16.77 3.23 7.96
CA THR A 174 17.90 2.30 7.82
C THR A 174 17.51 0.85 8.07
N ASP A 175 16.47 0.64 8.87
CA ASP A 175 15.90 -0.66 9.19
C ASP A 175 14.38 -0.70 8.95
N PRO A 176 13.95 -0.87 7.70
CA PRO A 176 12.52 -0.88 7.36
C PRO A 176 11.73 -1.99 8.03
N VAL A 177 12.30 -3.20 8.15
CA VAL A 177 11.63 -4.36 8.75
C VAL A 177 11.35 -4.10 10.22
N GLY A 178 12.33 -3.63 10.95
CA GLY A 178 12.15 -3.33 12.35
C GLY A 178 11.27 -2.12 12.64
N ALA A 179 11.36 -1.07 11.84
CA ALA A 179 10.46 0.07 11.96
C ALA A 179 8.99 -0.35 11.71
N THR A 180 8.77 -1.23 10.72
CA THR A 180 7.44 -1.77 10.43
C THR A 180 6.94 -2.65 11.57
N ALA A 181 7.77 -3.55 12.11
CA ALA A 181 7.43 -4.38 13.27
C ALA A 181 7.02 -3.52 14.48
N ASP A 182 7.79 -2.46 14.77
CA ASP A 182 7.51 -1.53 15.85
C ASP A 182 6.22 -0.72 15.62
N ASN A 183 5.97 -0.28 14.37
CA ASN A 183 4.71 0.37 14.02
C ASN A 183 3.51 -0.56 14.20
N PHE A 184 3.60 -1.82 13.75
CA PHE A 184 2.54 -2.82 13.96
C PHE A 184 2.28 -3.08 15.45
N LEU A 185 3.33 -3.24 16.27
CA LEU A 185 3.18 -3.39 17.72
C LEU A 185 2.44 -2.20 18.35
N ARG A 186 2.74 -0.98 17.91
CA ARG A 186 2.05 0.23 18.40
C ARG A 186 0.63 0.37 17.90
N THR A 187 0.21 -0.35 16.85
CA THR A 187 -1.22 -0.38 16.45
C THR A 187 -2.07 -1.22 17.40
N VAL A 188 -1.47 -2.14 18.17
CA VAL A 188 -2.23 -3.06 19.03
C VAL A 188 -3.15 -2.34 20.03
N PRO A 189 -2.72 -1.31 20.76
CA PRO A 189 -3.62 -0.56 21.64
C PRO A 189 -4.82 0.03 20.90
N PHE A 190 -4.63 0.59 19.71
CA PHE A 190 -5.72 1.14 18.89
C PHE A 190 -6.69 0.05 18.43
N ALA A 191 -6.14 -1.10 18.02
CA ALA A 191 -6.95 -2.25 17.61
C ALA A 191 -7.80 -2.79 18.75
N LEU A 192 -7.23 -2.93 19.96
CA LEU A 192 -7.98 -3.34 21.15
C LEU A 192 -9.04 -2.34 21.55
N ALA A 193 -8.74 -1.02 21.47
CA ALA A 193 -9.71 0.03 21.76
C ALA A 193 -10.93 -0.04 20.81
N VAL A 194 -10.71 -0.26 19.49
CA VAL A 194 -11.82 -0.40 18.53
C VAL A 194 -12.64 -1.65 18.80
N VAL A 195 -12.02 -2.79 19.11
CA VAL A 195 -12.77 -4.00 19.48
C VAL A 195 -13.60 -3.76 20.74
N PHE A 196 -13.06 -3.08 21.73
CA PHE A 196 -13.78 -2.71 22.95
C PHE A 196 -14.99 -1.80 22.64
N LEU A 197 -14.79 -0.76 21.84
CA LEU A 197 -15.87 0.15 21.42
C LEU A 197 -16.94 -0.54 20.57
N TRP A 198 -16.57 -1.59 19.84
CA TRP A 198 -17.48 -2.37 18.99
C TRP A 198 -18.05 -3.59 19.69
N SER A 199 -17.78 -3.78 20.98
CA SER A 199 -18.03 -5.01 21.75
C SER A 199 -19.48 -5.54 21.68
N SER A 200 -20.46 -4.64 21.51
CA SER A 200 -21.87 -5.02 21.35
C SER A 200 -22.26 -5.59 19.98
N ARG A 201 -21.35 -5.56 18.99
CA ARG A 201 -21.62 -5.95 17.58
C ARG A 201 -20.58 -6.93 17.04
N LEU A 202 -19.82 -7.59 17.91
CA LEU A 202 -18.77 -8.50 17.50
C LEU A 202 -19.39 -9.76 16.84
N THR A 203 -18.87 -10.08 15.68
CA THR A 203 -19.15 -11.32 14.95
C THR A 203 -17.82 -11.92 14.53
N VAL A 204 -17.49 -13.09 15.05
CA VAL A 204 -16.23 -13.76 14.75
C VAL A 204 -16.48 -15.24 14.49
N SER A 205 -16.33 -15.66 13.23
CA SER A 205 -16.30 -17.08 12.88
C SER A 205 -14.85 -17.59 12.80
N PRO A 206 -14.62 -18.90 12.95
CA PRO A 206 -13.28 -19.48 12.76
C PRO A 206 -12.70 -19.20 11.38
N MET A 207 -13.51 -19.21 10.34
CA MET A 207 -13.08 -18.94 8.96
C MET A 207 -12.72 -17.47 8.76
N GLY A 208 -13.54 -16.54 9.28
CA GLY A 208 -13.24 -15.10 9.24
C GLY A 208 -11.95 -14.77 10.00
N LEU A 209 -11.72 -15.40 11.15
CA LEU A 209 -10.48 -15.26 11.91
C LEU A 209 -9.26 -15.82 11.13
N LEU A 210 -9.44 -16.96 10.47
CA LEU A 210 -8.38 -17.54 9.62
C LEU A 210 -7.94 -16.57 8.52
N TRP A 211 -8.92 -15.99 7.78
CA TRP A 211 -8.61 -15.02 6.73
C TRP A 211 -7.95 -13.76 7.28
N ALA A 212 -8.37 -13.28 8.46
CA ALA A 212 -7.75 -12.14 9.11
C ALA A 212 -6.29 -12.43 9.52
N VAL A 213 -6.02 -13.60 10.09
CA VAL A 213 -4.67 -14.03 10.47
C VAL A 213 -3.77 -14.22 9.24
N LEU A 214 -4.27 -14.84 8.17
CA LEU A 214 -3.53 -14.98 6.91
C LEU A 214 -3.22 -13.62 6.28
N SER A 215 -4.19 -12.69 6.30
CA SER A 215 -3.98 -11.32 5.85
C SER A 215 -2.90 -10.60 6.67
N GLY A 216 -2.90 -10.75 7.98
CA GLY A 216 -1.89 -10.14 8.85
C GLY A 216 -0.52 -10.78 8.70
N SER A 217 -0.43 -12.09 8.77
CA SER A 217 0.85 -12.82 8.79
C SER A 217 1.50 -12.86 7.41
N ILE A 218 0.75 -13.26 6.38
CA ILE A 218 1.29 -13.52 5.04
C ILE A 218 1.31 -12.23 4.23
N THR A 219 0.14 -11.59 4.01
CA THR A 219 0.08 -10.48 3.06
C THR A 219 0.59 -9.17 3.63
N SER A 220 0.47 -8.95 4.93
CA SER A 220 1.05 -7.79 5.61
C SER A 220 2.45 -8.08 6.16
N GLY A 221 2.62 -9.11 6.98
CA GLY A 221 3.91 -9.43 7.60
C GLY A 221 4.98 -9.83 6.59
N LEU A 222 4.84 -11.00 5.97
CA LEU A 222 5.79 -11.49 4.97
C LEU A 222 5.80 -10.60 3.72
N GLY A 223 4.64 -10.11 3.27
CA GLY A 223 4.52 -9.25 2.10
C GLY A 223 5.40 -7.99 2.21
N TYR A 224 5.43 -7.33 3.36
CA TYR A 224 6.30 -6.18 3.59
C TYR A 224 7.78 -6.55 3.62
N VAL A 225 8.14 -7.67 4.24
CA VAL A 225 9.54 -8.15 4.24
C VAL A 225 10.02 -8.41 2.81
N LEU A 226 9.21 -9.11 2.00
CA LEU A 226 9.49 -9.38 0.59
C LEU A 226 9.63 -8.08 -0.21
N TRP A 227 8.73 -7.12 0.04
CA TRP A 227 8.75 -5.81 -0.62
C TRP A 227 10.02 -5.03 -0.30
N TYR A 228 10.40 -4.92 0.98
CA TYR A 228 11.63 -4.24 1.36
C TYR A 228 12.89 -4.93 0.82
N ALA A 229 12.87 -6.27 0.72
CA ALA A 229 13.95 -7.00 0.06
C ALA A 229 14.01 -6.69 -1.45
N ALA A 230 12.86 -6.63 -2.13
CA ALA A 230 12.77 -6.28 -3.55
C ALA A 230 13.24 -4.85 -3.83
N LEU A 231 12.90 -3.90 -2.96
CA LEU A 231 13.27 -2.48 -3.09
C LEU A 231 14.78 -2.24 -3.17
N ARG A 232 15.59 -3.12 -2.58
CA ARG A 232 17.07 -3.03 -2.67
C ARG A 232 17.59 -3.19 -4.11
N GLY A 233 16.82 -3.84 -4.98
CA GLY A 233 17.15 -4.06 -6.40
C GLY A 233 16.32 -3.22 -7.38
N LEU A 234 15.42 -2.35 -6.86
CA LEU A 234 14.54 -1.50 -7.66
C LEU A 234 14.88 -0.03 -7.46
N THR A 235 14.84 0.74 -8.54
CA THR A 235 14.78 2.21 -8.42
C THR A 235 13.40 2.62 -7.92
N ALA A 236 13.29 3.81 -7.31
CA ALA A 236 12.01 4.33 -6.80
C ALA A 236 10.91 4.32 -7.89
N THR A 237 11.26 4.75 -9.11
CA THR A 237 10.34 4.72 -10.24
C THR A 237 9.88 3.30 -10.62
N ARG A 238 10.82 2.34 -10.72
CA ARG A 238 10.46 0.95 -11.00
C ARG A 238 9.56 0.38 -9.91
N ALA A 239 9.86 0.66 -8.64
CA ALA A 239 9.03 0.26 -7.52
C ALA A 239 7.61 0.84 -7.62
N ALA A 240 7.48 2.13 -7.88
CA ALA A 240 6.19 2.79 -8.08
C ALA A 240 5.43 2.20 -9.29
N THR A 241 6.12 2.01 -10.42
CA THR A 241 5.49 1.46 -11.65
C THR A 241 4.99 0.03 -11.44
N VAL A 242 5.77 -0.86 -10.82
CA VAL A 242 5.33 -2.24 -10.63
C VAL A 242 4.16 -2.36 -9.65
N GLN A 243 4.03 -1.45 -8.69
CA GLN A 243 2.87 -1.41 -7.79
C GLN A 243 1.55 -1.11 -8.50
N LEU A 244 1.57 -0.48 -9.68
CA LEU A 244 0.37 -0.25 -10.48
C LEU A 244 -0.28 -1.56 -10.98
N SER A 245 0.44 -2.67 -10.94
CA SER A 245 -0.14 -3.98 -11.24
C SER A 245 -1.03 -4.52 -10.10
N VAL A 246 -0.90 -4.01 -8.86
CA VAL A 246 -1.67 -4.53 -7.71
C VAL A 246 -3.18 -4.44 -7.91
N PRO A 247 -3.77 -3.31 -8.35
CA PRO A 247 -5.21 -3.25 -8.64
C PRO A 247 -5.65 -4.27 -9.70
N VAL A 248 -4.82 -4.51 -10.71
CA VAL A 248 -5.11 -5.50 -11.75
C VAL A 248 -5.09 -6.92 -11.17
N LEU A 249 -4.07 -7.24 -10.38
CA LEU A 249 -3.98 -8.54 -9.69
C LEU A 249 -5.13 -8.74 -8.70
N ALA A 250 -5.53 -7.68 -7.97
CA ALA A 250 -6.66 -7.73 -7.05
C ALA A 250 -7.99 -7.96 -7.81
N ALA A 251 -8.20 -7.31 -8.96
CA ALA A 251 -9.37 -7.51 -9.79
C ALA A 251 -9.41 -8.94 -10.37
N LEU A 252 -8.29 -9.44 -10.89
CA LEU A 252 -8.20 -10.83 -11.37
C LEU A 252 -8.44 -11.84 -10.25
N GLY A 253 -7.85 -11.62 -9.07
CA GLY A 253 -8.09 -12.44 -7.89
C GLY A 253 -9.55 -12.38 -7.43
N GLY A 254 -10.19 -11.21 -7.50
CA GLY A 254 -11.62 -11.04 -7.23
C GLY A 254 -12.51 -11.88 -8.15
N VAL A 255 -12.18 -11.91 -9.43
CA VAL A 255 -12.90 -12.79 -10.39
C VAL A 255 -12.68 -14.26 -10.09
N VAL A 256 -11.43 -14.68 -9.93
CA VAL A 256 -11.07 -16.11 -9.82
C VAL A 256 -11.48 -16.70 -8.47
N VAL A 257 -11.29 -15.96 -7.38
CA VAL A 257 -11.48 -16.48 -6.00
C VAL A 257 -12.85 -16.12 -5.44
N LEU A 258 -13.37 -14.92 -5.77
CA LEU A 258 -14.58 -14.36 -5.19
C LEU A 258 -15.76 -14.37 -6.17
N SER A 259 -15.56 -14.81 -7.42
CA SER A 259 -16.56 -14.76 -8.51
C SER A 259 -17.12 -13.33 -8.72
N GLU A 260 -16.32 -12.29 -8.46
CA GLU A 260 -16.70 -10.89 -8.66
C GLU A 260 -16.78 -10.56 -10.15
N ALA A 261 -17.83 -9.82 -10.56
CA ALA A 261 -17.97 -9.41 -11.95
C ALA A 261 -17.07 -8.21 -12.28
N ILE A 262 -16.37 -8.28 -13.40
CA ILE A 262 -15.66 -7.12 -13.95
C ILE A 262 -16.64 -6.26 -14.74
N THR A 263 -16.90 -5.06 -14.25
CA THR A 263 -17.75 -4.09 -14.96
C THR A 263 -16.95 -3.31 -16.00
N LEU A 264 -17.61 -2.88 -17.08
CA LEU A 264 -16.99 -2.00 -18.08
C LEU A 264 -16.47 -0.69 -17.44
N ARG A 265 -17.20 -0.17 -16.44
CA ARG A 265 -16.77 0.98 -15.64
C ARG A 265 -15.42 0.73 -14.98
N LEU A 266 -15.23 -0.42 -14.33
CA LEU A 266 -13.96 -0.78 -13.70
C LEU A 266 -12.82 -0.85 -14.72
N ILE A 267 -13.06 -1.46 -15.90
CA ILE A 267 -12.04 -1.57 -16.96
C ILE A 267 -11.62 -0.17 -17.43
N ILE A 268 -12.59 0.68 -17.82
CA ILE A 268 -12.30 2.03 -18.32
C ILE A 268 -11.57 2.84 -17.25
N SER A 269 -12.08 2.84 -16.01
CA SER A 269 -11.44 3.56 -14.91
C SER A 269 -10.03 3.06 -14.63
N ALA A 270 -9.82 1.74 -14.65
CA ALA A 270 -8.51 1.15 -14.44
C ALA A 270 -7.51 1.61 -15.51
N VAL A 271 -7.89 1.56 -16.80
CA VAL A 271 -7.04 2.03 -17.90
C VAL A 271 -6.69 3.51 -17.72
N VAL A 272 -7.67 4.36 -17.44
CA VAL A 272 -7.46 5.81 -17.30
C VAL A 272 -6.60 6.11 -16.07
N ILE A 273 -6.92 5.57 -14.89
CA ILE A 273 -6.18 5.82 -13.65
C ILE A 273 -4.74 5.32 -13.78
N LEU A 274 -4.56 4.07 -14.22
CA LEU A 274 -3.23 3.45 -14.28
C LEU A 274 -2.34 4.14 -15.33
N SER A 275 -2.92 4.57 -16.46
CA SER A 275 -2.18 5.36 -17.47
C SER A 275 -1.76 6.71 -16.93
N GLY A 276 -2.66 7.43 -16.22
CA GLY A 276 -2.34 8.71 -15.58
C GLY A 276 -1.23 8.60 -14.54
N VAL A 277 -1.33 7.60 -13.65
CA VAL A 277 -0.29 7.36 -12.63
C VAL A 277 1.02 6.93 -13.28
N ALA A 278 1.00 6.05 -14.29
CA ALA A 278 2.19 5.64 -15.01
C ALA A 278 2.91 6.84 -15.66
N LEU A 279 2.14 7.76 -16.27
CA LEU A 279 2.67 8.99 -16.88
C LEU A 279 3.34 9.89 -15.83
N ALA A 280 2.67 10.14 -14.70
CA ALA A 280 3.21 10.95 -13.61
C ALA A 280 4.51 10.36 -13.03
N VAL A 281 4.52 9.05 -12.75
CA VAL A 281 5.69 8.36 -12.16
C VAL A 281 6.87 8.27 -13.14
N ALA A 282 6.60 8.00 -14.43
CA ALA A 282 7.67 7.85 -15.41
C ALA A 282 8.42 9.17 -15.65
N HIS A 283 7.73 10.31 -15.57
CA HIS A 283 8.32 11.60 -15.87
C HIS A 283 9.12 12.17 -14.69
N HIS A 284 8.65 11.97 -13.47
CA HIS A 284 9.33 12.41 -12.24
C HIS A 284 10.83 12.02 -12.21
N LYS A 285 11.16 10.84 -12.72
CA LYS A 285 12.54 10.33 -12.78
C LYS A 285 13.42 11.07 -13.78
N THR A 286 12.87 11.46 -14.93
CA THR A 286 13.66 12.09 -16.01
C THR A 286 14.20 13.45 -15.57
N VAL A 287 13.50 14.17 -14.71
CA VAL A 287 13.92 15.45 -14.16
C VAL A 287 14.97 15.28 -13.06
N ALA A 288 14.79 14.30 -12.17
CA ALA A 288 15.77 13.99 -11.11
C ALA A 288 17.11 13.54 -11.69
N ASP A 289 17.09 12.64 -12.67
CA ASP A 289 18.32 12.17 -13.34
C ASP A 289 19.07 13.31 -14.10
N ARG A 290 18.33 14.32 -14.61
CA ARG A 290 18.94 15.51 -15.24
C ARG A 290 19.60 16.44 -14.23
N GLN A 291 19.03 16.60 -13.04
CA GLN A 291 19.62 17.45 -12.00
C GLN A 291 20.90 16.84 -11.41
N GLU A 292 20.99 15.50 -11.30
CA GLU A 292 22.21 14.83 -10.89
C GLU A 292 23.33 14.84 -11.96
N SER A 293 22.96 14.96 -13.24
CA SER A 293 23.91 14.99 -14.36
C SER A 293 24.54 16.36 -14.62
N ILE A 294 24.09 17.43 -13.95
CA ILE A 294 24.74 18.75 -14.02
C ILE A 294 25.99 18.72 -13.15
N PRO A 295 27.22 18.84 -13.73
CA PRO A 295 28.43 18.86 -12.94
C PRO A 295 28.34 20.03 -11.95
N ARG A 296 28.53 19.79 -10.65
CA ARG A 296 28.73 20.84 -9.67
C ARG A 296 30.00 21.59 -10.11
N VAL A 297 29.81 22.76 -10.68
CA VAL A 297 30.93 23.66 -10.97
C VAL A 297 31.63 23.89 -9.64
N ALA A 298 32.84 23.33 -9.51
CA ALA A 298 33.69 23.56 -8.37
C ALA A 298 33.94 25.07 -8.30
N HIS A 299 33.40 25.73 -7.28
CA HIS A 299 33.84 27.07 -6.94
C HIS A 299 35.31 26.95 -6.55
N GLY A 300 36.15 27.27 -7.54
CA GLY A 300 37.58 27.43 -7.33
C GLY A 300 37.82 28.44 -6.22
N SER A 301 38.48 27.97 -5.18
CA SER A 301 39.09 28.79 -4.14
C SER A 301 40.02 29.80 -4.83
N ILE A 302 39.61 31.05 -4.93
CA ILE A 302 40.51 32.16 -5.15
C ILE A 302 41.20 32.34 -3.81
N LYS A 303 42.47 31.88 -3.73
CA LYS A 303 43.40 32.28 -2.72
C LYS A 303 44.01 33.58 -3.23
N ASP A 304 43.80 34.67 -2.54
CA ASP A 304 44.69 35.81 -2.41
C ASP A 304 45.23 35.85 -0.99
#